data_4a9589b9f14f10736432a5193f4d42d0
#
_entry.id   4a9589b9f14f10736432a5193f4d42d0
#
_cell.length_a   1.000
_cell.length_b   1.000
_cell.length_c   1.000
_cell.angle_alpha   90.00
_cell.angle_beta   90.00
_cell.angle_gamma   90.00
#
_symmetry.space_group_name_H-M   'P 1'
#
loop_
_entity.id
_entity.type
_entity.pdbx_description
1 polymer ?
#
loop_
_entity_poly.entity_id
_entity_poly.type
_entity_poly.pdbx_seq_one_letter_code
_entity_poly.pdbx_strand_id
1 'polypeptide(L)'
;MSADVLAPAAPETPAGAAGPAAPRRLRSRLRPRDVVAVGTIGLRAKRVRTLLTALGIAIGIGAMVSVVGISASSRADLLAQLDDLGTNLLQVQAGQTLFGEDSALPVAAPDMIRRIGPVTSAAATRTVDGATVRRTDLIPPDRTAGIAVVAIEPNLLETVGGSVAEGTFLNDATATVPAVVLGSEAASRLGFDDLAGDPLVYLGGQWFRVVGILDPVPLGPDIDRSALIGYPIAQELFGIDESASTVRVRTDPDQVEEVRAVLGATANPEAPDEVEVTRPSDALAAKARADETLTALLLGLGAVALVVGGVGIANVMVISVLERRAEIGVRRALGATRRHIAAQFLVESVMLAGLGGALGIALGAATTALYADARGWRLAIPLAGLAGGVAASLVVGALAGLYPAARASRLAPADAVRSE
;
A
#
# COMPACT_ATOMS: atom_id res chain seq x y z
N MET A 1 -123.59 -21.97 -3.71
CA MET A 1 -123.55 -21.02 -2.63
C MET A 1 -122.13 -21.20 -1.97
N SER A 2 -121.17 -20.53 -2.44
CA SER A 2 -119.88 -20.37 -1.77
C SER A 2 -119.20 -19.15 -2.34
N ALA A 3 -118.95 -18.14 -1.50
CA ALA A 3 -118.30 -16.92 -1.84
C ALA A 3 -116.79 -17.09 -1.82
N ASP A 4 -116.14 -16.85 -2.92
CA ASP A 4 -114.65 -16.71 -3.02
C ASP A 4 -114.27 -15.31 -2.63
N VAL A 5 -113.50 -15.18 -1.53
CA VAL A 5 -112.94 -13.94 -1.09
C VAL A 5 -111.52 -13.84 -1.69
N LEU A 6 -111.34 -12.87 -2.60
CA LEU A 6 -110.05 -12.47 -3.11
C LEU A 6 -109.23 -11.79 -2.03
N ALA A 7 -108.01 -12.30 -1.75
CA ALA A 7 -107.02 -11.65 -0.91
C ALA A 7 -106.25 -10.61 -1.73
N PRO A 8 -105.92 -9.42 -1.14
CA PRO A 8 -105.18 -8.38 -1.87
C PRO A 8 -103.68 -8.69 -1.99
N ALA A 9 -103.09 -8.40 -3.20
CA ALA A 9 -101.71 -8.56 -3.55
C ALA A 9 -100.85 -7.61 -2.71
N ALA A 10 -99.72 -8.15 -2.17
CA ALA A 10 -98.74 -7.38 -1.47
C ALA A 10 -97.90 -6.49 -2.42
N PRO A 11 -97.53 -5.26 -2.03
CA PRO A 11 -96.80 -4.36 -2.89
C PRO A 11 -95.37 -4.87 -3.10
N GLU A 12 -94.87 -4.93 -4.34
CA GLU A 12 -93.51 -5.20 -4.75
C GLU A 12 -92.53 -4.13 -4.21
N THR A 13 -91.51 -4.53 -3.41
CA THR A 13 -90.45 -3.65 -2.95
C THR A 13 -89.51 -3.39 -4.13
N PRO A 14 -89.20 -2.13 -4.52
CA PRO A 14 -88.25 -1.86 -5.59
C PRO A 14 -86.85 -2.33 -5.20
N ALA A 15 -86.22 -3.04 -6.14
CA ALA A 15 -84.84 -3.56 -6.05
C ALA A 15 -83.83 -2.49 -5.58
N GLY A 16 -83.03 -2.81 -4.57
CA GLY A 16 -82.12 -1.90 -3.92
C GLY A 16 -81.18 -1.15 -4.88
N ALA A 17 -81.17 0.17 -4.76
CA ALA A 17 -80.16 1.01 -5.36
C ALA A 17 -78.77 0.57 -4.89
N ALA A 18 -77.93 0.14 -5.82
CA ALA A 18 -76.50 -0.11 -5.56
C ALA A 18 -75.89 1.15 -5.00
N GLY A 19 -75.47 1.09 -3.73
CA GLY A 19 -74.73 2.17 -3.08
C GLY A 19 -73.47 2.52 -3.88
N PRO A 20 -72.95 3.75 -3.82
CA PRO A 20 -71.79 4.19 -4.55
C PRO A 20 -70.62 3.30 -4.20
N ALA A 21 -69.99 2.61 -5.21
CA ALA A 21 -68.81 1.77 -5.06
C ALA A 21 -67.73 2.55 -4.34
N ALA A 22 -67.26 2.01 -3.21
CA ALA A 22 -66.19 2.62 -2.46
C ALA A 22 -64.98 2.91 -3.38
N PRO A 23 -64.39 4.11 -3.33
CA PRO A 23 -63.33 4.49 -4.26
C PRO A 23 -62.19 3.49 -4.11
N ARG A 24 -61.87 2.74 -5.16
CA ARG A 24 -60.69 1.91 -5.26
C ARG A 24 -59.48 2.74 -4.89
N ARG A 25 -58.90 2.53 -3.70
CA ARG A 25 -57.63 3.15 -3.29
C ARG A 25 -56.59 2.74 -4.31
N LEU A 26 -56.28 3.57 -5.27
CA LEU A 26 -55.18 3.41 -6.19
C LEU A 26 -53.89 3.33 -5.33
N ARG A 27 -53.30 2.12 -5.20
CA ARG A 27 -52.02 1.96 -4.55
C ARG A 27 -50.99 2.53 -5.51
N SER A 28 -50.55 3.76 -5.27
CA SER A 28 -49.41 4.37 -5.96
C SER A 28 -48.15 3.51 -5.70
N ARG A 29 -47.67 2.84 -6.75
CA ARG A 29 -46.39 2.08 -6.72
C ARG A 29 -45.38 2.86 -7.57
N LEU A 30 -44.31 3.39 -6.93
CA LEU A 30 -43.17 3.90 -7.65
C LEU A 30 -42.38 2.74 -8.24
N ARG A 31 -42.16 2.75 -9.54
CA ARG A 31 -41.20 1.84 -10.19
C ARG A 31 -39.80 2.32 -9.89
N PRO A 32 -38.80 1.42 -9.68
CA PRO A 32 -37.42 1.83 -9.41
C PRO A 32 -36.84 2.79 -10.45
N ARG A 33 -37.20 2.62 -11.71
CA ARG A 33 -36.80 3.53 -12.82
C ARG A 33 -37.31 4.96 -12.65
N ASP A 34 -38.53 5.13 -12.13
CA ASP A 34 -39.12 6.47 -11.94
C ASP A 34 -38.39 7.20 -10.78
N VAL A 35 -38.00 6.48 -9.75
CA VAL A 35 -37.23 7.04 -8.59
C VAL A 35 -35.87 7.55 -9.06
N VAL A 36 -35.18 6.77 -9.88
CA VAL A 36 -33.89 7.18 -10.47
C VAL A 36 -34.04 8.37 -11.41
N ALA A 37 -35.04 8.34 -12.29
CA ALA A 37 -35.29 9.44 -13.23
C ALA A 37 -35.60 10.78 -12.52
N VAL A 38 -36.38 10.71 -11.43
CA VAL A 38 -36.72 11.92 -10.64
C VAL A 38 -35.49 12.39 -9.84
N GLY A 39 -34.64 11.48 -9.33
CA GLY A 39 -33.39 11.82 -8.62
C GLY A 39 -32.38 12.54 -9.54
N THR A 40 -32.27 12.15 -10.81
CA THR A 40 -31.35 12.81 -11.77
C THR A 40 -31.74 14.24 -12.13
N ILE A 41 -33.04 14.61 -12.06
CA ILE A 41 -33.50 15.97 -12.35
C ILE A 41 -32.94 16.98 -11.35
N GLY A 42 -32.90 16.63 -10.06
CA GLY A 42 -32.29 17.46 -8.99
C GLY A 42 -30.82 17.75 -9.21
N LEU A 43 -30.06 16.75 -9.64
CA LEU A 43 -28.62 16.86 -9.88
C LEU A 43 -28.26 17.80 -11.04
N ARG A 44 -29.11 17.88 -12.06
CA ARG A 44 -28.90 18.73 -13.24
C ARG A 44 -29.25 20.21 -13.00
N ALA A 45 -30.09 20.52 -12.03
CA ALA A 45 -30.58 21.88 -11.80
C ALA A 45 -29.49 22.83 -11.24
N LYS A 46 -28.52 22.33 -10.45
CA LYS A 46 -27.45 23.14 -9.83
C LYS A 46 -26.09 22.47 -9.93
N ARG A 47 -25.54 22.39 -11.15
CA ARG A 47 -24.34 21.65 -11.52
C ARG A 47 -23.12 21.98 -10.66
N VAL A 48 -22.87 23.28 -10.37
CA VAL A 48 -21.69 23.70 -9.58
C VAL A 48 -21.74 23.16 -8.15
N ARG A 49 -22.92 23.24 -7.49
CA ARG A 49 -23.10 22.73 -6.12
C ARG A 49 -22.93 21.20 -6.07
N THR A 50 -23.53 20.51 -7.03
CA THR A 50 -23.40 19.05 -7.19
C THR A 50 -21.95 18.64 -7.38
N LEU A 51 -21.20 19.33 -8.25
CA LEU A 51 -19.78 19.08 -8.51
C LEU A 51 -18.92 19.29 -7.25
N LEU A 52 -19.09 20.43 -6.56
CA LEU A 52 -18.32 20.73 -5.34
C LEU A 52 -18.58 19.71 -4.23
N THR A 53 -19.82 19.27 -4.09
CA THR A 53 -20.18 18.26 -3.07
C THR A 53 -19.63 16.87 -3.45
N ALA A 54 -19.74 16.49 -4.73
CA ALA A 54 -19.17 15.24 -5.23
C ALA A 54 -17.64 15.23 -5.13
N LEU A 55 -16.99 16.39 -5.32
CA LEU A 55 -15.55 16.55 -5.18
C LEU A 55 -15.07 16.25 -3.76
N GLY A 56 -15.79 16.68 -2.72
CA GLY A 56 -15.44 16.36 -1.33
C GLY A 56 -15.39 14.86 -1.06
N ILE A 57 -16.37 14.10 -1.58
CA ILE A 57 -16.33 12.63 -1.49
C ILE A 57 -15.27 12.04 -2.40
N ALA A 58 -15.09 12.59 -3.61
CA ALA A 58 -14.07 12.11 -4.54
C ALA A 58 -12.66 12.22 -3.96
N ILE A 59 -12.35 13.30 -3.25
CA ILE A 59 -11.07 13.46 -2.57
C ILE A 59 -10.90 12.41 -1.47
N GLY A 60 -11.92 12.19 -0.61
CA GLY A 60 -11.86 11.20 0.47
C GLY A 60 -11.69 9.77 -0.04
N ILE A 61 -12.51 9.35 -1.01
CA ILE A 61 -12.41 8.03 -1.64
C ILE A 61 -11.11 7.90 -2.44
N GLY A 62 -10.72 8.95 -3.18
CA GLY A 62 -9.49 8.97 -3.96
C GLY A 62 -8.26 8.79 -3.08
N ALA A 63 -8.20 9.48 -1.95
CA ALA A 63 -7.12 9.32 -0.98
C ALA A 63 -7.06 7.88 -0.42
N MET A 64 -8.21 7.31 -0.03
CA MET A 64 -8.26 5.93 0.46
C MET A 64 -7.81 4.91 -0.60
N VAL A 65 -8.29 5.04 -1.83
CA VAL A 65 -7.92 4.13 -2.94
C VAL A 65 -6.45 4.29 -3.30
N SER A 66 -5.92 5.53 -3.32
CA SER A 66 -4.49 5.79 -3.55
C SER A 66 -3.62 5.14 -2.48
N VAL A 67 -3.95 5.32 -1.20
CA VAL A 67 -3.18 4.74 -0.09
C VAL A 67 -3.14 3.21 -0.17
N VAL A 68 -4.31 2.58 -0.35
CA VAL A 68 -4.40 1.11 -0.48
C VAL A 68 -3.68 0.62 -1.73
N GLY A 69 -3.82 1.31 -2.86
CA GLY A 69 -3.19 0.93 -4.12
C GLY A 69 -1.66 1.07 -4.08
N ILE A 70 -1.14 2.19 -3.56
CA ILE A 70 0.30 2.42 -3.40
C ILE A 70 0.91 1.40 -2.45
N SER A 71 0.27 1.15 -1.29
CA SER A 71 0.73 0.15 -0.33
C SER A 71 0.74 -1.27 -0.92
N ALA A 72 -0.30 -1.64 -1.67
CA ALA A 72 -0.38 -2.95 -2.32
C ALA A 72 0.66 -3.09 -3.44
N SER A 73 0.92 -2.03 -4.22
CA SER A 73 1.94 -2.03 -5.27
C SER A 73 3.34 -2.14 -4.69
N SER A 74 3.65 -1.39 -3.62
CA SER A 74 4.92 -1.51 -2.90
C SER A 74 5.14 -2.92 -2.36
N ARG A 75 4.10 -3.52 -1.76
CA ARG A 75 4.19 -4.88 -1.24
C ARG A 75 4.36 -5.93 -2.35
N ALA A 76 3.64 -5.78 -3.45
CA ALA A 76 3.74 -6.71 -4.59
C ALA A 76 5.15 -6.67 -5.21
N ASP A 77 5.74 -5.50 -5.30
CA ASP A 77 7.10 -5.32 -5.79
C ASP A 77 8.13 -5.94 -4.83
N LEU A 78 7.97 -5.68 -3.53
CA LEU A 78 8.83 -6.28 -2.50
C LEU A 78 8.77 -7.81 -2.50
N LEU A 79 7.57 -8.41 -2.60
CA LEU A 79 7.40 -9.86 -2.67
C LEU A 79 8.02 -10.43 -3.94
N ALA A 80 7.89 -9.75 -5.08
CA ALA A 80 8.53 -10.16 -6.32
C ALA A 80 10.06 -10.15 -6.21
N GLN A 81 10.64 -9.12 -5.60
CA GLN A 81 12.08 -9.07 -5.32
C GLN A 81 12.52 -10.21 -4.40
N LEU A 82 11.74 -10.54 -3.36
CA LEU A 82 12.03 -11.67 -2.49
C LEU A 82 11.94 -13.02 -3.22
N ASP A 83 10.97 -13.18 -4.11
CA ASP A 83 10.82 -14.41 -4.92
C ASP A 83 11.98 -14.56 -5.91
N ASP A 84 12.40 -13.46 -6.55
CA ASP A 84 13.50 -13.45 -7.52
C ASP A 84 14.86 -13.72 -6.86
N LEU A 85 15.09 -13.24 -5.64
CA LEU A 85 16.37 -13.36 -4.89
C LEU A 85 16.48 -14.65 -4.10
N GLY A 86 15.37 -15.32 -3.85
CA GLY A 86 15.29 -16.46 -2.95
C GLY A 86 15.31 -16.04 -1.47
N THR A 87 14.55 -16.72 -0.65
CA THR A 87 14.50 -16.48 0.81
C THR A 87 15.51 -17.33 1.59
N ASN A 88 16.49 -17.89 0.89
CA ASN A 88 17.45 -18.88 1.40
C ASN A 88 18.83 -18.29 1.72
N LEU A 89 18.94 -16.97 1.83
CA LEU A 89 20.13 -16.29 2.29
C LEU A 89 20.08 -16.09 3.81
N LEU A 90 21.08 -16.58 4.51
CA LEU A 90 21.32 -16.36 5.94
C LEU A 90 22.58 -15.53 6.12
N GLN A 91 22.64 -14.80 7.20
CA GLN A 91 23.80 -14.00 7.58
C GLN A 91 24.21 -14.38 9.00
N VAL A 92 25.47 -14.71 9.16
CA VAL A 92 26.12 -15.02 10.43
C VAL A 92 27.10 -13.90 10.72
N GLN A 93 26.97 -13.27 11.86
CA GLN A 93 27.86 -12.19 12.27
C GLN A 93 28.28 -12.37 13.74
N ALA A 94 29.41 -11.78 14.09
CA ALA A 94 29.81 -11.70 15.47
C ALA A 94 28.81 -10.85 16.25
N GLY A 95 28.29 -11.36 17.33
CA GLY A 95 27.43 -10.66 18.26
C GLY A 95 28.24 -9.94 19.33
N GLN A 96 27.62 -9.70 20.47
CA GLN A 96 28.27 -9.10 21.64
C GLN A 96 28.47 -10.15 22.74
N THR A 97 29.55 -10.04 23.47
CA THR A 97 29.77 -10.85 24.68
C THR A 97 28.73 -10.47 25.75
N LEU A 98 28.56 -11.31 26.77
CA LEU A 98 27.69 -11.02 27.93
C LEU A 98 28.03 -9.70 28.64
N PHE A 99 29.21 -9.15 28.43
CA PHE A 99 29.70 -7.89 29.00
C PHE A 99 29.55 -6.70 28.04
N GLY A 100 28.98 -6.92 26.83
CA GLY A 100 28.75 -5.86 25.84
C GLY A 100 30.01 -5.53 25.01
N GLU A 101 31.03 -6.36 25.02
CA GLU A 101 32.18 -6.23 24.12
C GLU A 101 31.87 -6.90 22.79
N ASP A 102 32.42 -6.36 21.70
CA ASP A 102 32.24 -6.96 20.39
C ASP A 102 32.96 -8.30 20.31
N SER A 103 32.27 -9.38 19.97
CA SER A 103 32.84 -10.71 19.74
C SER A 103 33.46 -10.77 18.34
N ALA A 104 34.21 -11.81 18.05
CA ALA A 104 34.75 -12.08 16.72
C ALA A 104 34.44 -13.52 16.31
N LEU A 105 34.12 -13.71 15.03
CA LEU A 105 33.96 -15.05 14.50
C LEU A 105 35.35 -15.73 14.43
N PRO A 106 35.46 -17.02 14.81
CA PRO A 106 36.70 -17.80 14.61
C PRO A 106 37.11 -17.78 13.12
N VAL A 107 38.40 -17.76 12.86
CA VAL A 107 38.97 -17.81 11.49
C VAL A 107 38.44 -19.04 10.71
N ALA A 108 38.22 -20.16 11.39
CA ALA A 108 37.70 -21.38 10.79
C ALA A 108 36.16 -21.35 10.51
N ALA A 109 35.45 -20.35 10.99
CA ALA A 109 33.97 -20.29 10.88
C ALA A 109 33.44 -20.44 9.44
N PRO A 110 33.99 -19.74 8.43
CA PRO A 110 33.51 -19.90 7.04
C PRO A 110 33.67 -21.33 6.53
N ASP A 111 34.79 -21.98 6.84
CA ASP A 111 35.05 -23.35 6.41
C ASP A 111 34.21 -24.39 7.16
N MET A 112 33.90 -24.16 8.41
CA MET A 112 32.98 -25.01 9.17
C MET A 112 31.58 -24.90 8.63
N ILE A 113 31.12 -23.69 8.32
CA ILE A 113 29.79 -23.43 7.73
C ILE A 113 29.65 -24.09 6.36
N ARG A 114 30.67 -24.03 5.50
CA ARG A 114 30.65 -24.67 4.16
C ARG A 114 30.49 -26.20 4.23
N ARG A 115 30.79 -26.83 5.37
CA ARG A 115 30.64 -28.29 5.56
C ARG A 115 29.22 -28.72 5.98
N ILE A 116 28.32 -27.76 6.25
CA ILE A 116 26.91 -28.07 6.53
C ILE A 116 26.28 -28.53 5.21
N GLY A 117 25.75 -29.76 5.17
CA GLY A 117 25.28 -30.42 3.92
C GLY A 117 24.38 -29.59 3.03
N PRO A 118 23.32 -28.93 3.55
CA PRO A 118 22.41 -28.09 2.77
C PRO A 118 22.97 -26.73 2.34
N VAL A 119 24.14 -26.31 2.83
CA VAL A 119 24.79 -25.05 2.44
C VAL A 119 25.34 -25.19 1.02
N THR A 120 24.85 -24.36 0.12
CA THR A 120 25.27 -24.34 -1.29
C THR A 120 26.44 -23.41 -1.53
N SER A 121 26.51 -22.28 -0.81
CA SER A 121 27.63 -21.33 -0.86
C SER A 121 27.73 -20.56 0.45
N ALA A 122 28.95 -20.21 0.85
CA ALA A 122 29.18 -19.32 1.97
C ALA A 122 30.37 -18.42 1.65
N ALA A 123 30.21 -17.12 1.86
CA ALA A 123 31.18 -16.08 1.59
C ALA A 123 31.47 -15.24 2.85
N ALA A 124 32.74 -15.15 3.22
CA ALA A 124 33.19 -14.31 4.31
C ALA A 124 33.38 -12.87 3.85
N THR A 125 33.08 -11.94 4.74
CA THR A 125 33.36 -10.51 4.57
C THR A 125 33.95 -9.95 5.88
N ARG A 126 34.85 -8.97 5.76
CA ARG A 126 35.45 -8.27 6.90
C ARG A 126 35.41 -6.77 6.67
N THR A 127 34.86 -6.02 7.60
CA THR A 127 34.96 -4.55 7.59
C THR A 127 36.40 -4.15 7.91
N VAL A 128 36.94 -3.22 7.15
CA VAL A 128 38.27 -2.64 7.37
C VAL A 128 38.09 -1.34 8.17
N ASP A 129 38.29 -1.44 9.48
CA ASP A 129 38.09 -0.32 10.38
C ASP A 129 39.12 0.79 10.14
N GLY A 130 38.67 2.04 10.27
CA GLY A 130 39.50 3.24 10.05
C GLY A 130 39.83 3.55 8.58
N ALA A 131 39.54 2.68 7.63
CA ALA A 131 39.74 2.94 6.22
C ALA A 131 38.59 3.83 5.69
N THR A 132 38.95 4.93 5.02
CA THR A 132 38.00 5.87 4.42
C THR A 132 38.08 5.82 2.91
N VAL A 133 36.92 6.01 2.23
CA VAL A 133 36.85 6.05 0.77
C VAL A 133 36.53 7.46 0.31
N ARG A 134 37.32 7.99 -0.63
CA ARG A 134 37.16 9.34 -1.18
C ARG A 134 37.45 9.31 -2.69
N ARG A 135 36.83 10.22 -3.42
CA ARG A 135 37.07 10.33 -4.86
C ARG A 135 38.53 10.67 -5.19
N THR A 136 39.15 11.50 -4.36
CA THR A 136 40.55 11.95 -4.52
C THR A 136 41.22 12.10 -3.14
N ASP A 137 42.54 12.11 -3.09
CA ASP A 137 43.37 12.40 -1.92
C ASP A 137 43.21 13.83 -1.40
N LEU A 138 42.75 14.77 -2.25
CA LEU A 138 42.52 16.18 -1.90
C LEU A 138 41.30 16.38 -0.98
N ILE A 139 40.38 15.41 -0.92
CA ILE A 139 39.23 15.48 -0.01
C ILE A 139 39.68 15.17 1.40
N PRO A 140 39.39 16.03 2.42
CA PRO A 140 39.76 15.80 3.80
C PRO A 140 39.25 14.45 4.35
N PRO A 141 39.98 13.76 5.25
CA PRO A 141 39.60 12.44 5.79
C PRO A 141 38.29 12.43 6.58
N ASP A 142 37.88 13.55 7.14
CA ASP A 142 36.64 13.77 7.89
C ASP A 142 35.42 13.91 6.98
N ARG A 143 35.63 14.15 5.69
CA ARG A 143 34.58 14.23 4.68
C ARG A 143 34.44 12.91 3.94
N THR A 144 34.00 11.89 4.65
CA THR A 144 33.68 10.59 4.04
C THR A 144 32.24 10.62 3.52
N ALA A 145 31.99 9.88 2.43
CA ALA A 145 30.62 9.70 1.90
C ALA A 145 29.82 8.66 2.71
N GLY A 146 30.30 8.22 3.87
CA GLY A 146 29.68 7.14 4.63
C GLY A 146 29.77 5.78 3.92
N ILE A 147 30.86 5.56 3.17
CA ILE A 147 31.16 4.33 2.44
C ILE A 147 32.09 3.49 3.30
N ALA A 148 31.65 2.25 3.60
CA ALA A 148 32.50 1.29 4.31
C ALA A 148 33.49 0.64 3.34
N VAL A 149 34.68 0.27 3.84
CA VAL A 149 35.61 -0.60 3.13
C VAL A 149 35.43 -2.02 3.66
N VAL A 150 35.19 -2.96 2.74
CA VAL A 150 34.91 -4.34 3.10
C VAL A 150 35.82 -5.27 2.30
N ALA A 151 36.60 -6.06 3.00
CA ALA A 151 37.38 -7.18 2.43
C ALA A 151 36.41 -8.34 2.16
N ILE A 152 36.49 -8.94 0.97
CA ILE A 152 35.54 -9.95 0.51
C ILE A 152 36.27 -11.17 -0.08
N GLU A 153 35.62 -12.32 -0.01
CA GLU A 153 35.92 -13.47 -0.86
C GLU A 153 35.31 -13.32 -2.27
N PRO A 154 35.98 -13.83 -3.33
CA PRO A 154 35.50 -13.69 -4.72
C PRO A 154 34.13 -14.31 -5.00
N ASN A 155 33.70 -15.30 -4.19
CA ASN A 155 32.38 -15.94 -4.33
C ASN A 155 31.22 -15.15 -3.69
N LEU A 156 31.48 -13.97 -3.11
CA LEU A 156 30.45 -13.17 -2.44
C LEU A 156 29.28 -12.83 -3.37
N LEU A 157 29.57 -12.38 -4.59
CA LEU A 157 28.55 -11.95 -5.53
C LEU A 157 27.57 -13.08 -5.87
N GLU A 158 28.10 -14.28 -6.13
CA GLU A 158 27.31 -15.49 -6.37
C GLU A 158 26.48 -15.86 -5.12
N THR A 159 27.10 -15.79 -3.94
CA THR A 159 26.42 -16.12 -2.68
C THR A 159 25.23 -15.21 -2.40
N VAL A 160 25.34 -13.91 -2.66
CA VAL A 160 24.23 -12.96 -2.46
C VAL A 160 23.27 -12.89 -3.65
N GLY A 161 23.61 -13.53 -4.79
CA GLY A 161 22.79 -13.48 -6.01
C GLY A 161 22.81 -12.09 -6.67
N GLY A 162 23.92 -11.36 -6.52
CA GLY A 162 24.09 -10.04 -7.11
C GLY A 162 24.58 -10.11 -8.55
N SER A 163 24.56 -8.97 -9.26
CA SER A 163 25.07 -8.78 -10.61
C SER A 163 25.95 -7.54 -10.71
N VAL A 164 26.77 -7.50 -11.75
CA VAL A 164 27.65 -6.37 -12.07
C VAL A 164 26.96 -5.50 -13.10
N ALA A 165 26.72 -4.22 -12.78
CA ALA A 165 26.17 -3.24 -13.71
C ALA A 165 27.19 -2.86 -14.77
N GLU A 166 28.46 -2.67 -14.38
CA GLU A 166 29.53 -2.30 -15.30
C GLU A 166 30.86 -2.86 -14.83
N GLY A 167 31.71 -3.29 -15.76
CA GLY A 167 33.03 -3.85 -15.49
C GLY A 167 33.02 -5.33 -15.12
N THR A 168 33.81 -5.72 -14.13
CA THR A 168 33.93 -7.11 -13.65
C THR A 168 33.98 -7.17 -12.13
N PHE A 169 33.56 -8.31 -11.57
CA PHE A 169 33.76 -8.56 -10.15
C PHE A 169 35.18 -8.99 -9.82
N LEU A 170 35.57 -8.94 -8.54
CA LEU A 170 36.85 -9.44 -8.06
C LEU A 170 36.97 -10.95 -8.31
N ASN A 171 38.13 -11.36 -8.72
CA ASN A 171 38.55 -12.75 -8.84
C ASN A 171 39.89 -12.98 -8.06
N ASP A 172 40.36 -14.19 -8.01
CA ASP A 172 41.57 -14.54 -7.25
C ASP A 172 42.80 -13.69 -7.63
N ALA A 173 42.93 -13.30 -8.91
CA ALA A 173 44.04 -12.47 -9.35
C ALA A 173 43.83 -10.99 -8.96
N THR A 174 42.64 -10.45 -9.15
CA THR A 174 42.34 -9.06 -8.79
C THR A 174 42.19 -8.84 -7.29
N ALA A 175 41.93 -9.88 -6.52
CA ALA A 175 41.86 -9.83 -5.06
C ALA A 175 43.23 -9.58 -4.38
N THR A 176 44.35 -9.79 -5.09
CA THR A 176 45.72 -9.60 -4.57
C THR A 176 46.33 -8.25 -4.96
N VAL A 177 45.65 -7.43 -5.69
CA VAL A 177 46.13 -6.11 -6.14
C VAL A 177 45.20 -5.00 -5.71
N PRO A 178 45.63 -3.72 -5.72
CA PRO A 178 44.75 -2.58 -5.38
C PRO A 178 43.62 -2.37 -6.40
N ALA A 179 42.66 -3.28 -6.40
CA ALA A 179 41.44 -3.24 -7.17
C ALA A 179 40.23 -3.16 -6.22
N VAL A 180 39.19 -2.44 -6.64
CA VAL A 180 37.96 -2.24 -5.87
C VAL A 180 36.74 -2.39 -6.75
N VAL A 181 35.71 -3.02 -6.24
CA VAL A 181 34.37 -3.02 -6.79
C VAL A 181 33.51 -2.13 -5.91
N LEU A 182 32.75 -1.21 -6.50
CA LEU A 182 31.87 -0.32 -5.78
C LEU A 182 30.45 -0.88 -5.76
N GLY A 183 29.82 -0.86 -4.59
CA GLY A 183 28.38 -1.06 -4.49
C GLY A 183 27.62 0.07 -5.21
N SER A 184 26.39 -0.16 -5.60
CA SER A 184 25.57 0.76 -6.39
C SER A 184 25.45 2.14 -5.74
N GLU A 185 25.16 2.18 -4.43
CA GLU A 185 25.04 3.41 -3.66
C GLU A 185 26.40 4.10 -3.42
N ALA A 186 27.46 3.30 -3.22
CA ALA A 186 28.82 3.81 -3.07
C ALA A 186 29.31 4.50 -4.36
N ALA A 187 29.09 3.89 -5.53
CA ALA A 187 29.42 4.46 -6.82
C ALA A 187 28.70 5.79 -7.05
N SER A 188 27.39 5.82 -6.84
CA SER A 188 26.57 7.04 -6.96
C SER A 188 27.06 8.15 -6.02
N ARG A 189 27.38 7.86 -4.75
CA ARG A 189 27.90 8.85 -3.77
C ARG A 189 29.27 9.39 -4.14
N LEU A 190 30.10 8.60 -4.80
CA LEU A 190 31.40 9.01 -5.30
C LEU A 190 31.32 9.70 -6.67
N GLY A 191 30.13 9.70 -7.31
CA GLY A 191 29.90 10.28 -8.64
C GLY A 191 30.57 9.45 -9.74
N PHE A 192 30.52 8.12 -9.64
CA PHE A 192 30.89 7.20 -10.72
C PHE A 192 29.61 6.69 -11.37
N ASP A 193 29.36 7.15 -12.57
CA ASP A 193 28.24 6.69 -13.39
C ASP A 193 28.69 5.63 -14.40
N ASP A 194 29.99 5.63 -14.75
CA ASP A 194 30.64 4.67 -15.65
C ASP A 194 32.11 4.42 -15.28
N LEU A 195 32.74 3.43 -15.91
CA LEU A 195 34.15 3.07 -15.74
C LEU A 195 35.02 3.63 -16.88
N ALA A 196 34.56 4.60 -17.64
CA ALA A 196 35.32 5.20 -18.72
C ALA A 196 36.63 5.85 -18.21
N GLY A 197 37.73 5.55 -18.84
CA GLY A 197 39.03 6.15 -18.54
C GLY A 197 39.78 5.52 -17.33
N ASP A 198 39.47 4.29 -16.96
CA ASP A 198 40.14 3.56 -15.88
C ASP A 198 40.08 4.33 -14.53
N PRO A 199 38.91 4.56 -13.96
CA PRO A 199 38.76 5.42 -12.79
C PRO A 199 39.50 4.86 -11.56
N LEU A 200 40.06 5.77 -10.77
CA LEU A 200 40.71 5.49 -9.52
C LEU A 200 39.92 6.10 -8.35
N VAL A 201 39.98 5.43 -7.22
CA VAL A 201 39.43 5.94 -5.93
C VAL A 201 40.53 5.88 -4.87
N TYR A 202 40.52 6.87 -3.97
CA TYR A 202 41.47 6.93 -2.86
C TYR A 202 40.86 6.26 -1.63
N LEU A 203 41.44 5.10 -1.26
CA LEU A 203 40.92 4.25 -0.22
C LEU A 203 42.01 3.96 0.80
N GLY A 204 41.78 4.28 2.10
CA GLY A 204 42.70 3.99 3.19
C GLY A 204 44.13 4.52 3.02
N GLY A 205 44.31 5.64 2.29
CA GLY A 205 45.64 6.23 2.03
C GLY A 205 46.29 5.75 0.75
N GLN A 206 45.64 4.92 -0.06
CA GLN A 206 46.15 4.31 -1.29
C GLN A 206 45.21 4.50 -2.46
N TRP A 207 45.75 4.46 -3.69
CA TRP A 207 44.93 4.49 -4.89
C TRP A 207 44.52 3.09 -5.31
N PHE A 208 43.21 2.86 -5.48
CA PHE A 208 42.63 1.65 -5.97
C PHE A 208 42.01 1.87 -7.36
N ARG A 209 42.15 0.93 -8.27
CA ARG A 209 41.45 0.93 -9.56
C ARG A 209 40.04 0.42 -9.35
N VAL A 210 39.04 1.17 -9.81
CA VAL A 210 37.65 0.70 -9.84
C VAL A 210 37.50 -0.25 -11.03
N VAL A 211 37.28 -1.53 -10.74
CA VAL A 211 37.19 -2.60 -11.76
C VAL A 211 35.75 -3.01 -12.02
N GLY A 212 34.81 -2.62 -11.16
CA GLY A 212 33.38 -2.89 -11.36
C GLY A 212 32.49 -2.03 -10.50
N ILE A 213 31.24 -1.89 -10.93
CA ILE A 213 30.13 -1.30 -10.20
C ILE A 213 29.03 -2.35 -10.15
N LEU A 214 28.45 -2.57 -8.97
CA LEU A 214 27.37 -3.55 -8.79
C LEU A 214 26.00 -2.94 -9.12
N ASP A 215 25.10 -3.79 -9.61
CA ASP A 215 23.67 -3.52 -9.51
C ASP A 215 23.25 -3.51 -8.02
N PRO A 216 22.13 -2.83 -7.68
CA PRO A 216 21.60 -2.87 -6.32
C PRO A 216 21.38 -4.30 -5.82
N VAL A 217 21.88 -4.62 -4.61
CA VAL A 217 21.74 -5.91 -3.95
C VAL A 217 20.66 -5.83 -2.87
N PRO A 218 19.41 -6.19 -3.14
CA PRO A 218 18.28 -5.94 -2.24
C PRO A 218 18.38 -6.59 -0.86
N LEU A 219 19.04 -7.76 -0.76
CA LEU A 219 19.31 -8.45 0.51
C LEU A 219 20.68 -8.09 1.13
N GLY A 220 21.39 -7.13 0.55
CA GLY A 220 22.72 -6.69 1.00
C GLY A 220 22.88 -5.15 0.91
N PRO A 221 22.03 -4.33 1.56
CA PRO A 221 22.14 -2.87 1.49
C PRO A 221 23.45 -2.34 2.08
N ASP A 222 24.14 -3.10 2.88
CA ASP A 222 25.48 -2.82 3.37
C ASP A 222 26.52 -3.01 2.26
N ILE A 223 26.36 -3.98 1.36
CA ILE A 223 27.19 -4.17 0.16
C ILE A 223 27.02 -2.96 -0.77
N ASP A 224 25.80 -2.51 -1.00
CA ASP A 224 25.51 -1.35 -1.88
C ASP A 224 26.24 -0.08 -1.42
N ARG A 225 26.45 0.08 -0.12
CA ARG A 225 27.13 1.24 0.48
C ARG A 225 28.62 1.03 0.72
N SER A 226 29.21 -0.04 0.17
CA SER A 226 30.57 -0.42 0.45
C SER A 226 31.48 -0.35 -0.78
N ALA A 227 32.77 -0.15 -0.52
CA ALA A 227 33.85 -0.38 -1.45
C ALA A 227 34.45 -1.77 -1.12
N LEU A 228 34.35 -2.69 -2.06
CA LEU A 228 34.71 -4.09 -1.89
C LEU A 228 36.13 -4.33 -2.43
N ILE A 229 37.01 -4.85 -1.57
CA ILE A 229 38.39 -5.20 -1.91
C ILE A 229 38.66 -6.67 -1.56
N GLY A 230 39.68 -7.26 -2.16
CA GLY A 230 40.03 -8.64 -1.85
C GLY A 230 40.60 -8.79 -0.43
N TYR A 231 40.42 -9.95 0.24
CA TYR A 231 41.02 -10.25 1.52
C TYR A 231 42.55 -10.14 1.48
N PRO A 232 43.29 -10.74 0.50
CA PRO A 232 44.76 -10.71 0.50
C PRO A 232 45.31 -9.28 0.48
N ILE A 233 44.79 -8.41 -0.38
CA ILE A 233 45.25 -7.02 -0.46
C ILE A 233 44.86 -6.23 0.80
N ALA A 234 43.72 -6.53 1.41
CA ALA A 234 43.28 -5.90 2.65
C ALA A 234 44.23 -6.29 3.85
N GLN A 235 44.62 -7.54 3.91
CA GLN A 235 45.61 -7.99 4.88
C GLN A 235 46.99 -7.32 4.71
N GLU A 236 47.45 -7.22 3.47
CA GLU A 236 48.72 -6.61 3.14
C GLU A 236 48.76 -5.11 3.47
N LEU A 237 47.73 -4.36 3.08
CA LEU A 237 47.72 -2.91 3.21
C LEU A 237 47.20 -2.38 4.54
N PHE A 238 46.27 -3.08 5.16
CA PHE A 238 45.58 -2.62 6.38
C PHE A 238 45.80 -3.49 7.60
N GLY A 239 46.51 -4.62 7.45
CA GLY A 239 46.86 -5.49 8.57
C GLY A 239 45.66 -6.16 9.24
N ILE A 240 44.57 -6.35 8.52
CA ILE A 240 43.41 -7.07 9.06
C ILE A 240 43.73 -8.51 9.30
N ASP A 241 43.15 -9.13 10.32
CA ASP A 241 43.25 -10.56 10.56
C ASP A 241 42.35 -11.37 9.59
N GLU A 242 42.47 -12.70 9.60
CA GLU A 242 41.73 -13.61 8.76
C GLU A 242 40.27 -13.83 9.23
N SER A 243 39.91 -13.32 10.43
CA SER A 243 38.56 -13.53 10.95
C SER A 243 37.51 -12.77 10.14
N ALA A 244 36.37 -13.37 9.95
CA ALA A 244 35.24 -12.72 9.28
C ALA A 244 34.44 -11.83 10.26
N SER A 245 34.01 -10.65 9.82
CA SER A 245 32.97 -9.90 10.55
C SER A 245 31.60 -10.49 10.30
N THR A 246 31.39 -10.95 9.06
CA THR A 246 30.13 -11.52 8.61
C THR A 246 30.36 -12.65 7.63
N VAL A 247 29.61 -13.73 7.74
CA VAL A 247 29.54 -14.80 6.75
C VAL A 247 28.14 -14.85 6.17
N ARG A 248 28.02 -14.67 4.87
CA ARG A 248 26.77 -14.85 4.15
C ARG A 248 26.66 -16.27 3.66
N VAL A 249 25.52 -16.90 3.91
CA VAL A 249 25.32 -18.32 3.69
C VAL A 249 24.09 -18.51 2.83
N ARG A 250 24.24 -19.12 1.67
CA ARG A 250 23.14 -19.57 0.82
C ARG A 250 22.93 -21.05 1.07
N THR A 251 21.70 -21.44 1.29
CA THR A 251 21.33 -22.83 1.58
C THR A 251 20.21 -23.31 0.65
N ASP A 252 19.91 -24.61 0.73
CA ASP A 252 18.72 -25.18 0.11
C ASP A 252 17.46 -24.47 0.64
N PRO A 253 16.56 -23.95 -0.23
CA PRO A 253 15.34 -23.27 0.19
C PRO A 253 14.46 -24.06 1.16
N ASP A 254 14.43 -25.38 1.03
CA ASP A 254 13.60 -26.26 1.86
C ASP A 254 14.18 -26.54 3.24
N GLN A 255 15.48 -26.21 3.47
CA GLN A 255 16.22 -26.55 4.70
C GLN A 255 16.75 -25.30 5.45
N VAL A 256 16.22 -24.13 5.15
CA VAL A 256 16.68 -22.83 5.71
C VAL A 256 16.64 -22.83 7.25
N GLU A 257 15.52 -23.28 7.83
CA GLU A 257 15.34 -23.26 9.29
C GLU A 257 16.21 -24.31 9.99
N GLU A 258 16.44 -25.47 9.36
CA GLU A 258 17.33 -26.51 9.88
C GLU A 258 18.79 -26.01 9.90
N VAL A 259 19.22 -25.36 8.81
CA VAL A 259 20.56 -24.76 8.74
C VAL A 259 20.70 -23.63 9.75
N ARG A 260 19.69 -22.74 9.84
CA ARG A 260 19.68 -21.64 10.81
C ARG A 260 19.89 -22.11 12.24
N ALA A 261 19.22 -23.20 12.61
CA ALA A 261 19.30 -23.74 13.97
C ALA A 261 20.69 -24.23 14.38
N VAL A 262 21.55 -24.66 13.42
CA VAL A 262 22.86 -25.20 13.68
C VAL A 262 24.01 -24.20 13.40
N LEU A 263 23.71 -23.08 12.69
CA LEU A 263 24.74 -22.14 12.26
C LEU A 263 25.50 -21.50 13.41
N GLY A 264 24.85 -21.08 14.50
CA GLY A 264 25.53 -20.47 15.64
C GLY A 264 26.55 -21.40 16.26
N ALA A 265 26.14 -22.63 16.58
CA ALA A 265 27.00 -23.64 17.16
C ALA A 265 28.12 -24.14 16.20
N THR A 266 27.88 -24.06 14.89
CA THR A 266 28.88 -24.41 13.87
C THR A 266 29.89 -23.29 13.68
N ALA A 267 29.44 -22.02 13.66
CA ALA A 267 30.30 -20.87 13.42
C ALA A 267 31.24 -20.60 14.61
N ASN A 268 30.73 -20.75 15.83
CA ASN A 268 31.53 -20.62 17.06
C ASN A 268 31.11 -21.69 18.07
N PRO A 269 31.76 -22.87 18.07
CA PRO A 269 31.45 -23.95 19.01
C PRO A 269 31.75 -23.61 20.46
N GLU A 270 32.68 -22.68 20.72
CA GLU A 270 33.10 -22.31 22.07
C GLU A 270 32.07 -21.33 22.71
N ALA A 271 31.49 -20.43 21.94
CA ALA A 271 30.51 -19.45 22.39
C ALA A 271 29.40 -19.25 21.35
N PRO A 272 28.48 -20.22 21.18
CA PRO A 272 27.41 -20.12 20.20
C PRO A 272 26.48 -18.93 20.43
N ASP A 273 26.30 -18.50 21.68
CA ASP A 273 25.44 -17.40 22.09
C ASP A 273 26.00 -16.02 21.69
N GLU A 274 27.27 -15.95 21.34
CA GLU A 274 27.98 -14.76 20.84
C GLU A 274 27.87 -14.65 19.29
N VAL A 275 27.12 -15.53 18.65
CA VAL A 275 26.91 -15.51 17.20
C VAL A 275 25.47 -15.08 16.90
N GLU A 276 25.34 -14.01 16.16
CA GLU A 276 24.05 -13.58 15.67
C GLU A 276 23.76 -14.18 14.28
N VAL A 277 22.66 -14.94 14.17
CA VAL A 277 22.19 -15.51 12.90
C VAL A 277 20.92 -14.82 12.48
N THR A 278 21.00 -14.03 11.41
CA THR A 278 19.88 -13.27 10.86
C THR A 278 19.51 -13.77 9.47
N ARG A 279 18.26 -13.48 9.07
CA ARG A 279 17.78 -13.72 7.72
C ARG A 279 17.39 -12.36 7.13
N PRO A 280 18.12 -11.84 6.12
CA PRO A 280 17.86 -10.51 5.58
C PRO A 280 16.43 -10.33 5.08
N SER A 281 15.78 -11.38 4.56
CA SER A 281 14.36 -11.37 4.16
C SER A 281 13.39 -11.08 5.32
N ASP A 282 13.75 -11.42 6.57
CA ASP A 282 12.92 -11.14 7.75
C ASP A 282 12.83 -9.63 8.02
N ALA A 283 13.90 -8.89 7.78
CA ALA A 283 13.93 -7.43 7.89
C ALA A 283 13.00 -6.78 6.86
N LEU A 284 12.98 -7.30 5.63
CA LEU A 284 12.06 -6.83 4.59
C LEU A 284 10.60 -7.15 4.94
N ALA A 285 10.33 -8.34 5.49
CA ALA A 285 9.00 -8.73 5.96
C ALA A 285 8.54 -7.86 7.15
N ALA A 286 9.45 -7.49 8.07
CA ALA A 286 9.15 -6.58 9.17
C ALA A 286 8.83 -5.17 8.66
N LYS A 287 9.58 -4.67 7.66
CA LYS A 287 9.28 -3.40 7.00
C LYS A 287 7.89 -3.39 6.36
N ALA A 288 7.51 -4.48 5.67
CA ALA A 288 6.17 -4.60 5.07
C ALA A 288 5.05 -4.52 6.12
N ARG A 289 5.25 -5.09 7.32
CA ARG A 289 4.28 -4.99 8.44
C ARG A 289 4.20 -3.57 9.01
N ALA A 290 5.31 -2.85 9.10
CA ALA A 290 5.33 -1.45 9.53
C ALA A 290 4.55 -0.57 8.55
N ASP A 291 4.68 -0.81 7.25
CA ASP A 291 3.92 -0.11 6.20
C ASP A 291 2.41 -0.39 6.30
N GLU A 292 1.98 -1.58 6.72
CA GLU A 292 0.58 -1.89 7.00
C GLU A 292 0.00 -1.03 8.13
N THR A 293 0.76 -0.79 9.18
CA THR A 293 0.32 0.06 10.31
C THR A 293 0.14 1.52 9.87
N LEU A 294 1.09 2.05 9.09
CA LEU A 294 0.97 3.38 8.49
C LEU A 294 -0.24 3.48 7.56
N THR A 295 -0.46 2.46 6.74
CA THR A 295 -1.62 2.37 5.84
C THR A 295 -2.93 2.43 6.63
N ALA A 296 -3.04 1.73 7.76
CA ALA A 296 -4.21 1.77 8.62
C ALA A 296 -4.48 3.18 9.19
N LEU A 297 -3.43 3.89 9.62
CA LEU A 297 -3.55 5.28 10.09
C LEU A 297 -4.03 6.23 8.98
N LEU A 298 -3.48 6.11 7.77
CA LEU A 298 -3.88 6.91 6.61
C LEU A 298 -5.32 6.61 6.17
N LEU A 299 -5.77 5.36 6.27
CA LEU A 299 -7.16 4.98 6.05
C LEU A 299 -8.09 5.63 7.09
N GLY A 300 -7.66 5.72 8.34
CA GLY A 300 -8.38 6.47 9.39
C GLY A 300 -8.56 7.94 9.01
N LEU A 301 -7.53 8.59 8.49
CA LEU A 301 -7.61 9.96 8.00
C LEU A 301 -8.56 10.09 6.79
N GLY A 302 -8.52 9.13 5.86
CA GLY A 302 -9.47 9.04 4.75
C GLY A 302 -10.93 8.89 5.21
N ALA A 303 -11.18 8.13 6.28
CA ALA A 303 -12.49 8.01 6.88
C ALA A 303 -13.00 9.35 7.46
N VAL A 304 -12.13 10.13 8.10
CA VAL A 304 -12.47 11.49 8.55
C VAL A 304 -12.85 12.38 7.37
N ALA A 305 -12.09 12.34 6.27
CA ALA A 305 -12.41 13.08 5.06
C ALA A 305 -13.77 12.68 4.47
N LEU A 306 -14.13 11.39 4.51
CA LEU A 306 -15.45 10.90 4.10
C LEU A 306 -16.58 11.43 4.99
N VAL A 307 -16.37 11.51 6.31
CA VAL A 307 -17.36 12.10 7.24
C VAL A 307 -17.59 13.56 6.89
N VAL A 308 -16.53 14.34 6.65
CA VAL A 308 -16.63 15.75 6.23
C VAL A 308 -17.38 15.87 4.90
N GLY A 309 -17.08 15.02 3.92
CA GLY A 309 -17.79 14.95 2.65
C GLY A 309 -19.29 14.60 2.83
N GLY A 310 -19.59 13.68 3.74
CA GLY A 310 -20.97 13.30 4.11
C GLY A 310 -21.76 14.44 4.75
N VAL A 311 -21.14 15.22 5.65
CA VAL A 311 -21.73 16.44 6.21
C VAL A 311 -22.00 17.46 5.11
N GLY A 312 -21.09 17.59 4.14
CA GLY A 312 -21.28 18.42 2.95
C GLY A 312 -22.53 18.02 2.16
N ILE A 313 -22.72 16.70 1.91
CA ILE A 313 -23.95 16.20 1.26
C ILE A 313 -25.19 16.54 2.09
N ALA A 314 -25.19 16.24 3.38
CA ALA A 314 -26.33 16.51 4.26
C ALA A 314 -26.73 17.99 4.21
N ASN A 315 -25.76 18.91 4.29
CA ASN A 315 -26.00 20.35 4.22
C ASN A 315 -26.63 20.77 2.87
N VAL A 316 -26.04 20.30 1.77
CA VAL A 316 -26.56 20.60 0.42
C VAL A 316 -27.97 20.05 0.22
N MET A 317 -28.24 18.84 0.72
CA MET A 317 -29.56 18.21 0.65
C MET A 317 -30.60 18.95 1.49
N VAL A 318 -30.24 19.45 2.69
CA VAL A 318 -31.16 20.30 3.52
C VAL A 318 -31.52 21.57 2.77
N ILE A 319 -30.57 22.25 2.16
CA ILE A 319 -30.82 23.45 1.36
C ILE A 319 -31.72 23.11 0.16
N SER A 320 -31.46 21.99 -0.53
CA SER A 320 -32.27 21.53 -1.67
C SER A 320 -33.71 21.26 -1.24
N VAL A 321 -33.96 20.68 -0.08
CA VAL A 321 -35.32 20.48 0.48
C VAL A 321 -36.02 21.82 0.72
N LEU A 322 -35.32 22.81 1.27
CA LEU A 322 -35.88 24.14 1.55
C LEU A 322 -36.22 24.87 0.25
N GLU A 323 -35.36 24.85 -0.75
CA GLU A 323 -35.56 25.48 -2.05
C GLU A 323 -36.72 24.85 -2.84
N ARG A 324 -36.97 23.55 -2.67
CA ARG A 324 -38.01 22.79 -3.38
C ARG A 324 -39.27 22.55 -2.55
N ARG A 325 -39.50 23.37 -1.52
CA ARG A 325 -40.62 23.21 -0.56
C ARG A 325 -42.00 23.24 -1.24
N ALA A 326 -42.21 24.20 -2.13
CA ALA A 326 -43.46 24.33 -2.89
C ALA A 326 -43.72 23.12 -3.80
N GLU A 327 -42.70 22.66 -4.52
CA GLU A 327 -42.76 21.45 -5.37
C GLU A 327 -43.13 20.20 -4.57
N ILE A 328 -42.51 20.00 -3.38
CA ILE A 328 -42.80 18.88 -2.46
C ILE A 328 -44.28 18.97 -2.00
N GLY A 329 -44.74 20.16 -1.67
CA GLY A 329 -46.10 20.39 -1.23
C GLY A 329 -47.15 20.04 -2.30
N VAL A 330 -46.93 20.48 -3.54
CA VAL A 330 -47.80 20.15 -4.70
C VAL A 330 -47.82 18.64 -4.92
N ARG A 331 -46.67 17.97 -4.93
CA ARG A 331 -46.59 16.48 -5.07
C ARG A 331 -47.38 15.77 -3.98
N ARG A 332 -47.31 16.25 -2.75
CA ARG A 332 -48.06 15.69 -1.62
C ARG A 332 -49.57 15.95 -1.71
N ALA A 333 -49.96 17.13 -2.18
CA ALA A 333 -51.35 17.46 -2.42
C ALA A 333 -51.96 16.57 -3.54
N LEU A 334 -51.16 16.20 -4.55
CA LEU A 334 -51.52 15.29 -5.63
C LEU A 334 -51.50 13.81 -5.21
N GLY A 335 -51.22 13.48 -3.93
CA GLY A 335 -51.30 12.12 -3.38
C GLY A 335 -49.94 11.38 -3.19
N ALA A 336 -48.79 12.05 -3.33
CA ALA A 336 -47.52 11.44 -3.00
C ALA A 336 -47.41 11.12 -1.49
N THR A 337 -47.06 9.90 -1.16
CA THR A 337 -46.88 9.46 0.23
C THR A 337 -45.55 10.00 0.82
N ARG A 338 -45.48 10.06 2.16
CA ARG A 338 -44.22 10.43 2.87
C ARG A 338 -43.04 9.56 2.44
N ARG A 339 -43.29 8.26 2.21
CA ARG A 339 -42.25 7.29 1.79
C ARG A 339 -41.75 7.61 0.38
N HIS A 340 -42.63 8.08 -0.53
CA HIS A 340 -42.20 8.44 -1.88
C HIS A 340 -41.25 9.65 -1.86
N ILE A 341 -41.54 10.67 -1.07
CA ILE A 341 -40.67 11.84 -0.91
C ILE A 341 -39.34 11.47 -0.25
N ALA A 342 -39.39 10.69 0.84
CA ALA A 342 -38.15 10.24 1.52
C ALA A 342 -37.27 9.42 0.56
N ALA A 343 -37.84 8.46 -0.17
CA ALA A 343 -37.09 7.64 -1.13
C ALA A 343 -36.43 8.49 -2.24
N GLN A 344 -37.14 9.52 -2.75
CA GLN A 344 -36.58 10.41 -3.76
C GLN A 344 -35.32 11.10 -3.27
N PHE A 345 -35.35 11.76 -2.10
CA PHE A 345 -34.21 12.49 -1.57
C PHE A 345 -33.09 11.56 -1.14
N LEU A 346 -33.39 10.34 -0.64
CA LEU A 346 -32.40 9.33 -0.30
C LEU A 346 -31.66 8.84 -1.57
N VAL A 347 -32.39 8.55 -2.63
CA VAL A 347 -31.77 8.15 -3.91
C VAL A 347 -30.92 9.28 -4.48
N GLU A 348 -31.38 10.54 -4.41
CA GLU A 348 -30.61 11.70 -4.85
C GLU A 348 -29.26 11.81 -4.11
N SER A 349 -29.25 11.63 -2.78
CA SER A 349 -28.02 11.66 -1.98
C SER A 349 -27.08 10.49 -2.27
N VAL A 350 -27.63 9.27 -2.45
CA VAL A 350 -26.84 8.07 -2.81
C VAL A 350 -26.25 8.21 -4.22
N MET A 351 -26.98 8.75 -5.17
CA MET A 351 -26.46 9.01 -6.52
C MET A 351 -25.34 10.05 -6.50
N LEU A 352 -25.50 11.12 -5.72
CA LEU A 352 -24.47 12.15 -5.56
C LEU A 352 -23.18 11.56 -4.97
N ALA A 353 -23.32 10.76 -3.91
CA ALA A 353 -22.20 10.07 -3.29
C ALA A 353 -21.58 9.03 -4.22
N GLY A 354 -22.39 8.29 -4.98
CA GLY A 354 -21.93 7.32 -5.97
C GLY A 354 -21.12 7.98 -7.11
N LEU A 355 -21.55 9.15 -7.59
CA LEU A 355 -20.78 9.93 -8.57
C LEU A 355 -19.44 10.39 -7.98
N GLY A 356 -19.45 10.94 -6.75
CA GLY A 356 -18.23 11.30 -6.05
C GLY A 356 -17.30 10.09 -5.83
N GLY A 357 -17.88 8.95 -5.43
CA GLY A 357 -17.15 7.69 -5.25
C GLY A 357 -16.51 7.19 -6.53
N ALA A 358 -17.23 7.18 -7.65
CA ALA A 358 -16.70 6.76 -8.95
C ALA A 358 -15.53 7.66 -9.41
N LEU A 359 -15.69 8.98 -9.27
CA LEU A 359 -14.64 9.95 -9.56
C LEU A 359 -13.44 9.75 -8.62
N GLY A 360 -13.68 9.51 -7.33
CA GLY A 360 -12.63 9.23 -6.35
C GLY A 360 -11.85 7.98 -6.67
N ILE A 361 -12.53 6.88 -7.01
CA ILE A 361 -11.88 5.63 -7.43
C ILE A 361 -11.01 5.86 -8.68
N ALA A 362 -11.53 6.58 -9.69
CA ALA A 362 -10.77 6.87 -10.89
C ALA A 362 -9.52 7.71 -10.59
N LEU A 363 -9.65 8.76 -9.76
CA LEU A 363 -8.53 9.59 -9.31
C LEU A 363 -7.53 8.79 -8.49
N GLY A 364 -8.00 7.97 -7.55
CA GLY A 364 -7.14 7.13 -6.71
C GLY A 364 -6.37 6.09 -7.52
N ALA A 365 -7.04 5.43 -8.46
CA ALA A 365 -6.40 4.48 -9.35
C ALA A 365 -5.36 5.14 -10.26
N ALA A 366 -5.68 6.32 -10.83
CA ALA A 366 -4.74 7.08 -11.64
C ALA A 366 -3.51 7.53 -10.83
N THR A 367 -3.71 8.02 -9.61
CA THR A 367 -2.61 8.41 -8.71
C THR A 367 -1.73 7.21 -8.39
N THR A 368 -2.33 6.05 -8.08
CA THR A 368 -1.59 4.81 -7.82
C THR A 368 -0.76 4.41 -9.04
N ALA A 369 -1.36 4.43 -10.24
CA ALA A 369 -0.67 4.03 -11.46
C ALA A 369 0.52 4.94 -11.78
N LEU A 370 0.33 6.27 -11.69
CA LEU A 370 1.39 7.25 -11.92
C LEU A 370 2.53 7.11 -10.89
N TYR A 371 2.19 6.86 -9.63
CA TYR A 371 3.20 6.71 -8.59
C TYR A 371 3.98 5.39 -8.73
N ALA A 372 3.29 4.29 -9.04
CA ALA A 372 3.91 2.99 -9.27
C ALA A 372 4.85 3.03 -10.49
N ASP A 373 4.41 3.66 -11.59
CA ASP A 373 5.22 3.84 -12.80
C ASP A 373 6.48 4.67 -12.52
N ALA A 374 6.35 5.81 -11.82
CA ALA A 374 7.48 6.67 -11.45
C ALA A 374 8.50 5.98 -10.51
N ARG A 375 8.08 4.92 -9.81
CA ARG A 375 8.94 4.13 -8.92
C ARG A 375 9.43 2.83 -9.55
N GLY A 376 8.98 2.47 -10.75
CA GLY A 376 9.26 1.20 -11.38
C GLY A 376 8.57 0.00 -10.70
N TRP A 377 7.54 0.23 -9.89
CA TRP A 377 6.85 -0.83 -9.15
C TRP A 377 5.82 -1.54 -10.03
N ARG A 378 5.56 -2.81 -9.71
CA ARG A 378 4.46 -3.57 -10.31
C ARG A 378 3.13 -2.99 -9.83
N LEU A 379 2.28 -2.52 -10.77
CA LEU A 379 0.97 -1.97 -10.43
C LEU A 379 0.07 -3.08 -9.84
N ALA A 380 -0.35 -2.90 -8.59
CA ALA A 380 -1.27 -3.78 -7.89
C ALA A 380 -2.38 -2.97 -7.21
N ILE A 381 -3.57 -2.99 -7.80
CA ILE A 381 -4.75 -2.36 -7.19
C ILE A 381 -5.70 -3.47 -6.72
N PRO A 382 -5.83 -3.70 -5.41
CA PRO A 382 -6.68 -4.77 -4.91
C PRO A 382 -8.17 -4.47 -5.17
N LEU A 383 -8.88 -5.43 -5.73
CA LEU A 383 -10.34 -5.32 -5.98
C LEU A 383 -11.12 -5.01 -4.69
N ALA A 384 -10.64 -5.51 -3.54
CA ALA A 384 -11.23 -5.22 -2.23
C ALA A 384 -11.17 -3.71 -1.90
N GLY A 385 -10.09 -3.01 -2.27
CA GLY A 385 -9.97 -1.56 -2.08
C GLY A 385 -10.97 -0.79 -2.94
N LEU A 386 -11.14 -1.19 -4.20
CA LEU A 386 -12.13 -0.58 -5.12
C LEU A 386 -13.56 -0.82 -4.63
N ALA A 387 -13.89 -2.07 -4.27
CA ALA A 387 -15.20 -2.44 -3.74
C ALA A 387 -15.49 -1.72 -2.40
N GLY A 388 -14.49 -1.61 -1.54
CA GLY A 388 -14.55 -0.85 -0.29
C GLY A 388 -14.86 0.62 -0.52
N GLY A 389 -14.22 1.26 -1.52
CA GLY A 389 -14.49 2.64 -1.92
C GLY A 389 -15.93 2.84 -2.42
N VAL A 390 -16.44 1.93 -3.26
CA VAL A 390 -17.85 1.96 -3.70
C VAL A 390 -18.79 1.81 -2.49
N ALA A 391 -18.59 0.80 -1.66
CA ALA A 391 -19.42 0.55 -0.49
C ALA A 391 -19.43 1.75 0.47
N ALA A 392 -18.27 2.31 0.77
CA ALA A 392 -18.12 3.48 1.64
C ALA A 392 -18.87 4.69 1.08
N SER A 393 -18.76 4.98 -0.22
CA SER A 393 -19.48 6.09 -0.84
C SER A 393 -21.00 5.93 -0.75
N LEU A 394 -21.52 4.74 -1.03
CA LEU A 394 -22.96 4.46 -0.94
C LEU A 394 -23.48 4.55 0.50
N VAL A 395 -22.74 4.04 1.46
CA VAL A 395 -23.09 4.12 2.89
C VAL A 395 -23.10 5.57 3.37
N VAL A 396 -22.07 6.35 3.05
CA VAL A 396 -22.00 7.78 3.40
C VAL A 396 -23.16 8.55 2.76
N GLY A 397 -23.45 8.30 1.48
CA GLY A 397 -24.57 8.92 0.78
C GLY A 397 -25.92 8.58 1.40
N ALA A 398 -26.12 7.33 1.80
CA ALA A 398 -27.34 6.90 2.46
C ALA A 398 -27.50 7.56 3.84
N LEU A 399 -26.44 7.54 4.68
CA LEU A 399 -26.46 8.14 6.03
C LEU A 399 -26.65 9.65 5.98
N ALA A 400 -25.93 10.34 5.10
CA ALA A 400 -26.04 11.79 4.89
C ALA A 400 -27.44 12.21 4.38
N GLY A 401 -28.07 11.35 3.57
CA GLY A 401 -29.42 11.58 3.02
C GLY A 401 -30.55 11.31 3.99
N LEU A 402 -30.35 10.53 5.08
CA LEU A 402 -31.45 10.13 6.01
C LEU A 402 -32.14 11.31 6.64
N TYR A 403 -31.40 12.26 7.21
CA TYR A 403 -31.96 13.43 7.89
C TYR A 403 -32.72 14.35 6.90
N PRO A 404 -32.16 14.79 5.78
CA PRO A 404 -32.86 15.60 4.78
C PRO A 404 -34.11 14.90 4.22
N ALA A 405 -34.02 13.61 3.93
CA ALA A 405 -35.14 12.82 3.43
C ALA A 405 -36.30 12.73 4.44
N ALA A 406 -35.97 12.49 5.72
CA ALA A 406 -36.94 12.49 6.79
C ALA A 406 -37.62 13.87 6.95
N ARG A 407 -36.85 14.94 6.90
CA ARG A 407 -37.36 16.32 6.97
C ARG A 407 -38.27 16.65 5.80
N ALA A 408 -37.87 16.34 4.58
CA ALA A 408 -38.68 16.53 3.37
C ALA A 408 -40.01 15.79 3.44
N SER A 409 -40.04 14.57 3.95
CA SER A 409 -41.23 13.73 4.06
C SER A 409 -42.29 14.25 5.06
N ARG A 410 -41.89 15.09 6.01
CA ARG A 410 -42.73 15.64 7.08
C ARG A 410 -43.38 17.00 6.70
N LEU A 411 -42.98 17.63 5.58
CA LEU A 411 -43.56 18.89 5.14
C LEU A 411 -45.07 18.72 4.90
N ALA A 412 -45.90 19.62 5.50
CA ALA A 412 -47.36 19.60 5.33
C ALA A 412 -47.74 20.23 3.97
N PRO A 413 -48.75 19.68 3.24
CA PRO A 413 -49.21 20.26 1.98
C PRO A 413 -49.67 21.73 2.10
N ALA A 414 -50.30 22.09 3.24
CA ALA A 414 -50.81 23.42 3.50
C ALA A 414 -49.74 24.50 3.70
N ASP A 415 -48.58 24.11 4.28
CA ASP A 415 -47.45 25.04 4.54
C ASP A 415 -46.70 25.42 3.27
N ALA A 416 -46.81 24.58 2.23
CA ALA A 416 -46.10 24.77 0.97
C ALA A 416 -46.79 25.75 0.03
N VAL A 417 -48.12 25.99 0.19
CA VAL A 417 -48.94 26.90 -0.65
C VAL A 417 -49.03 28.31 -0.05
N ARG A 418 -48.69 28.47 1.26
CA ARG A 418 -48.77 29.76 1.97
C ARG A 418 -47.48 30.60 1.94
N SER A 419 -46.42 30.13 1.30
CA SER A 419 -45.12 30.84 1.25
C SER A 419 -44.92 31.54 -0.11
N GLU A 420 -45.81 32.46 -0.46
CA GLU A 420 -45.57 33.61 -1.34
C GLU A 420 -45.50 34.89 -0.53
#